data_ec3592234a4c2fae4503210501d44e8f
#
_entry.id   ec3592234a4c2fae4503210501d44e8f
#
_cell.length_a   1.000
_cell.length_b   1.000
_cell.length_c   1.000
_cell.angle_alpha   90.00
_cell.angle_beta   90.00
_cell.angle_gamma   90.00
#
_symmetry.space_group_name_H-M   'P 1'
#
loop_
_entity.id
_entity.type
_entity.pdbx_description
1 polymer ?
#
loop_
_entity_poly.entity_id
_entity_poly.type
_entity_poly.pdbx_seq_one_letter_code
_entity_poly.pdbx_strand_id
1 'polypeptide(L)'
;MRILTVLLALMAGATVAKAETLQTAIFAGGCFWCVESDFDKVEGVVETVSGYTGGTLQNATYRNHGEHREAVRITFDADIVSYDQLLYVFWRTVDPTDAGGQFCDRGHSYLTGIFALNEAQATAARASKDALRGRLGAPIVTEIFPASDFWDAETYHQNYHQKNANRYNYYRTGCGRDARVAQLWGDEAPFANNH
;
A
#
# COMPACT_ATOMS: atom_id res chain seq x y z
N MET A 1 17.67 -46.31 -56.61
CA MET A 1 17.01 -46.06 -55.33
C MET A 1 17.59 -44.75 -54.72
N ARG A 2 16.86 -43.65 -54.79
CA ARG A 2 17.31 -42.34 -54.25
C ARG A 2 16.63 -42.16 -52.89
N ILE A 3 17.44 -42.09 -51.86
CA ILE A 3 16.99 -41.84 -50.47
C ILE A 3 16.84 -40.35 -50.32
N LEU A 4 15.60 -39.88 -50.08
CA LEU A 4 15.25 -38.48 -49.80
C LEU A 4 15.36 -38.26 -48.30
N THR A 5 16.41 -37.57 -47.84
CA THR A 5 16.60 -37.22 -46.46
C THR A 5 15.78 -35.93 -46.17
N VAL A 6 14.70 -36.03 -45.41
CA VAL A 6 13.92 -34.89 -44.97
C VAL A 6 14.57 -34.35 -43.71
N LEU A 7 15.13 -33.12 -43.79
CA LEU A 7 15.60 -32.36 -42.62
C LEU A 7 14.39 -31.68 -41.97
N LEU A 8 14.05 -32.14 -40.78
CA LEU A 8 13.04 -31.48 -39.93
C LEU A 8 13.73 -30.35 -39.15
N ALA A 9 13.52 -29.10 -39.55
CA ALA A 9 14.01 -27.93 -38.83
C ALA A 9 13.08 -27.67 -37.59
N LEU A 10 13.61 -27.95 -36.39
CA LEU A 10 12.96 -27.50 -35.13
C LEU A 10 13.14 -26.00 -35.01
N MET A 11 12.06 -25.24 -35.20
CA MET A 11 12.00 -23.83 -34.79
C MET A 11 11.78 -23.77 -33.27
N ALA A 12 12.85 -23.54 -32.52
CA ALA A 12 12.77 -23.18 -31.10
C ALA A 12 12.21 -21.74 -31.01
N GLY A 13 10.93 -21.60 -30.68
CA GLY A 13 10.34 -20.30 -30.38
C GLY A 13 10.93 -19.76 -29.08
N ALA A 14 11.81 -18.76 -29.15
CA ALA A 14 12.25 -18.01 -27.98
C ALA A 14 11.08 -17.17 -27.47
N THR A 15 10.49 -17.53 -26.33
CA THR A 15 9.58 -16.66 -25.60
C THR A 15 10.40 -15.53 -24.99
N VAL A 16 10.28 -14.33 -25.55
CA VAL A 16 10.82 -13.11 -24.93
C VAL A 16 9.98 -12.84 -23.69
N ALA A 17 10.53 -13.04 -22.50
CA ALA A 17 9.91 -12.61 -21.27
C ALA A 17 9.82 -11.07 -21.33
N LYS A 18 8.61 -10.51 -21.21
CA LYS A 18 8.40 -9.07 -21.08
C LYS A 18 9.00 -8.64 -19.75
N ALA A 19 9.86 -7.63 -19.76
CA ALA A 19 10.38 -7.04 -18.53
C ALA A 19 9.21 -6.36 -17.78
N GLU A 20 9.07 -6.65 -16.48
CA GLU A 20 8.09 -6.01 -15.62
C GLU A 20 8.38 -4.49 -15.52
N THR A 21 7.32 -3.67 -15.59
CA THR A 21 7.43 -2.22 -15.43
C THR A 21 7.22 -1.86 -13.96
N LEU A 22 8.24 -2.14 -13.13
CA LEU A 22 8.17 -1.90 -11.69
C LEU A 22 8.17 -0.41 -11.36
N GLN A 23 7.21 -0.02 -10.52
CA GLN A 23 7.09 1.31 -9.94
C GLN A 23 6.92 1.21 -8.42
N THR A 24 7.02 2.38 -7.75
CA THR A 24 6.93 2.45 -6.29
C THR A 24 5.86 3.47 -5.87
N ALA A 25 5.11 3.13 -4.81
CA ALA A 25 4.21 4.02 -4.07
C ALA A 25 4.56 4.01 -2.59
N ILE A 26 4.25 5.10 -1.83
CA ILE A 26 4.44 5.16 -0.38
C ILE A 26 3.18 5.74 0.26
N PHE A 27 2.57 4.95 1.16
CA PHE A 27 1.35 5.34 1.87
C PHE A 27 1.48 5.14 3.38
N ALA A 28 1.01 6.14 4.16
CA ALA A 28 0.78 6.05 5.59
C ALA A 28 -0.72 5.90 5.84
N GLY A 29 -1.13 4.84 6.52
CA GLY A 29 -2.54 4.48 6.75
C GLY A 29 -2.83 3.98 8.17
N GLY A 30 -2.14 4.54 9.18
CA GLY A 30 -2.13 4.03 10.54
C GLY A 30 -1.10 2.91 10.70
N CYS A 31 -1.40 1.91 11.52
CA CYS A 31 -0.50 0.77 11.73
C CYS A 31 -0.04 0.16 10.41
N PHE A 32 1.27 0.16 10.17
CA PHE A 32 1.85 -0.36 8.93
C PHE A 32 1.62 -1.87 8.72
N TRP A 33 1.42 -2.69 9.77
CA TRP A 33 1.04 -4.09 9.61
C TRP A 33 -0.29 -4.26 8.86
N CYS A 34 -1.24 -3.34 9.10
CA CYS A 34 -2.53 -3.37 8.44
C CYS A 34 -2.43 -2.89 6.99
N VAL A 35 -1.66 -1.82 6.75
CA VAL A 35 -1.44 -1.29 5.39
C VAL A 35 -0.70 -2.33 4.55
N GLU A 36 0.36 -2.95 5.08
CA GLU A 36 1.10 -4.04 4.43
C GLU A 36 0.15 -5.20 4.08
N SER A 37 -0.61 -5.70 5.07
CA SER A 37 -1.59 -6.77 4.85
C SER A 37 -2.66 -6.46 3.81
N ASP A 38 -3.08 -5.21 3.69
CA ASP A 38 -4.09 -4.81 2.72
C ASP A 38 -3.49 -4.75 1.30
N PHE A 39 -2.28 -4.20 1.15
CA PHE A 39 -1.64 -4.10 -0.17
C PHE A 39 -1.06 -5.42 -0.67
N ASP A 40 -0.65 -6.34 0.20
CA ASP A 40 -0.24 -7.69 -0.19
C ASP A 40 -1.35 -8.52 -0.87
N LYS A 41 -2.61 -8.10 -0.72
CA LYS A 41 -3.77 -8.72 -1.38
C LYS A 41 -4.07 -8.14 -2.77
N VAL A 42 -3.38 -7.09 -3.17
CA VAL A 42 -3.61 -6.40 -4.45
C VAL A 42 -2.81 -7.10 -5.54
N GLU A 43 -3.50 -7.63 -6.55
CA GLU A 43 -2.84 -8.21 -7.72
C GLU A 43 -1.96 -7.16 -8.42
N GLY A 44 -0.74 -7.54 -8.74
CA GLY A 44 0.27 -6.63 -9.32
C GLY A 44 1.16 -5.96 -8.29
N VAL A 45 0.88 -6.04 -6.99
CA VAL A 45 1.83 -5.69 -5.94
C VAL A 45 2.88 -6.81 -5.82
N VAL A 46 4.15 -6.44 -5.95
CA VAL A 46 5.28 -7.37 -5.97
C VAL A 46 5.96 -7.45 -4.61
N GLU A 47 6.04 -6.32 -3.90
CA GLU A 47 6.69 -6.23 -2.60
C GLU A 47 6.09 -5.09 -1.77
N THR A 48 5.94 -5.32 -0.49
CA THR A 48 5.62 -4.30 0.50
C THR A 48 6.69 -4.26 1.58
N VAL A 49 7.09 -3.05 2.00
CA VAL A 49 8.07 -2.85 3.08
C VAL A 49 7.49 -1.85 4.07
N SER A 50 7.24 -2.30 5.30
CA SER A 50 6.87 -1.45 6.43
C SER A 50 8.02 -0.58 6.87
N GLY A 51 7.78 0.70 7.19
CA GLY A 51 8.83 1.64 7.56
C GLY A 51 8.31 2.97 8.09
N TYR A 52 9.21 3.95 8.12
CA TYR A 52 8.99 5.28 8.69
C TYR A 52 9.38 6.35 7.68
N THR A 53 8.52 7.36 7.47
CA THR A 53 8.81 8.47 6.56
C THR A 53 8.08 9.76 6.97
N GLY A 54 8.44 10.89 6.35
CA GLY A 54 7.78 12.19 6.54
C GLY A 54 8.35 13.02 7.67
N GLY A 55 9.24 12.48 8.52
CA GLY A 55 9.98 13.20 9.55
C GLY A 55 11.40 13.54 9.11
N THR A 56 12.19 14.04 10.05
CA THR A 56 13.59 14.46 9.82
C THR A 56 14.64 13.62 10.55
N LEU A 57 14.18 12.74 11.46
CA LEU A 57 15.07 11.89 12.25
C LEU A 57 15.75 10.86 11.35
N GLN A 58 17.09 10.82 11.40
CA GLN A 58 17.87 9.83 10.66
C GLN A 58 17.88 8.49 11.41
N ASN A 59 17.88 7.38 10.66
CA ASN A 59 17.88 6.02 11.19
C ASN A 59 16.70 5.76 12.16
N ALA A 60 15.50 6.15 11.73
CA ALA A 60 14.27 5.93 12.50
C ALA A 60 14.07 4.45 12.83
N THR A 61 13.58 4.18 14.04
CA THR A 61 13.29 2.84 14.57
C THR A 61 11.94 2.84 15.27
N TYR A 62 11.35 1.68 15.55
CA TYR A 62 10.08 1.59 16.26
C TYR A 62 10.08 2.31 17.63
N ARG A 63 11.22 2.26 18.33
CA ARG A 63 11.35 2.92 19.66
C ARG A 63 11.60 4.41 19.56
N ASN A 64 12.12 4.87 18.43
CA ASN A 64 12.44 6.27 18.20
C ASN A 64 12.34 6.58 16.70
N HIS A 65 11.18 7.02 16.26
CA HIS A 65 10.94 7.47 14.89
C HIS A 65 10.58 8.96 14.80
N GLY A 66 10.69 9.71 15.90
CA GLY A 66 10.47 11.16 15.92
C GLY A 66 9.11 11.54 15.34
N GLU A 67 9.12 12.48 14.39
CA GLU A 67 7.93 12.95 13.69
C GLU A 67 7.60 12.11 12.41
N HIS A 68 8.24 10.95 12.23
CA HIS A 68 7.88 10.07 11.12
C HIS A 68 6.50 9.43 11.34
N ARG A 69 5.82 9.14 10.25
CA ARG A 69 4.62 8.28 10.22
C ARG A 69 5.03 6.84 9.94
N GLU A 70 4.29 5.90 10.50
CA GLU A 70 4.32 4.53 10.01
C GLU A 70 3.76 4.52 8.58
N ALA A 71 4.50 3.94 7.65
CA ALA A 71 4.16 3.90 6.23
C ALA A 71 4.59 2.58 5.61
N VAL A 72 4.05 2.32 4.43
CA VAL A 72 4.44 1.16 3.61
C VAL A 72 4.93 1.66 2.25
N ARG A 73 6.12 1.20 1.87
CA ARG A 73 6.66 1.33 0.52
C ARG A 73 6.22 0.10 -0.28
N ILE A 74 5.56 0.34 -1.40
CA ILE A 74 4.90 -0.66 -2.22
C ILE A 74 5.59 -0.68 -3.58
N THR A 75 6.19 -1.80 -3.96
CA THR A 75 6.67 -2.06 -5.32
C THR A 75 5.58 -2.78 -6.09
N PHE A 76 5.21 -2.27 -7.25
CA PHE A 76 4.13 -2.84 -8.06
C PHE A 76 4.48 -2.88 -9.55
N ASP A 77 3.92 -3.87 -10.26
CA ASP A 77 4.00 -3.96 -11.71
C ASP A 77 2.93 -3.07 -12.35
N ALA A 78 3.37 -1.98 -12.97
CA ALA A 78 2.48 -1.01 -13.59
C ALA A 78 1.76 -1.53 -14.86
N ASP A 79 2.15 -2.69 -15.36
CA ASP A 79 1.43 -3.38 -16.44
C ASP A 79 0.21 -4.16 -15.91
N ILE A 80 0.15 -4.44 -14.60
CA ILE A 80 -0.94 -5.19 -13.94
C ILE A 80 -1.84 -4.25 -13.13
N VAL A 81 -1.25 -3.38 -12.29
CA VAL A 81 -1.98 -2.45 -11.44
C VAL A 81 -1.44 -1.03 -11.60
N SER A 82 -2.31 -0.06 -11.78
CA SER A 82 -1.92 1.35 -11.90
C SER A 82 -1.79 2.03 -10.53
N TYR A 83 -1.05 3.15 -10.48
CA TYR A 83 -0.99 3.99 -9.27
C TYR A 83 -2.38 4.51 -8.85
N ASP A 84 -3.27 4.82 -9.81
CA ASP A 84 -4.65 5.24 -9.52
C ASP A 84 -5.47 4.12 -8.85
N GLN A 85 -5.25 2.86 -9.22
CA GLN A 85 -5.88 1.71 -8.56
C GLN A 85 -5.33 1.52 -7.14
N LEU A 86 -4.02 1.74 -6.92
CA LEU A 86 -3.47 1.73 -5.56
C LEU A 86 -4.03 2.87 -4.70
N LEU A 87 -4.22 4.07 -5.25
CA LEU A 87 -4.92 5.17 -4.57
C LEU A 87 -6.36 4.80 -4.23
N TYR A 88 -7.08 4.13 -5.15
CA TYR A 88 -8.43 3.65 -4.89
C TYR A 88 -8.48 2.70 -3.70
N VAL A 89 -7.57 1.73 -3.64
CA VAL A 89 -7.43 0.79 -2.50
C VAL A 89 -7.06 1.54 -1.23
N PHE A 90 -6.06 2.43 -1.28
CA PHE A 90 -5.62 3.22 -0.13
C PHE A 90 -6.79 3.95 0.54
N TRP A 91 -7.56 4.73 -0.23
CA TRP A 91 -8.69 5.48 0.31
C TRP A 91 -9.73 4.59 0.97
N ARG A 92 -9.89 3.35 0.50
CA ARG A 92 -10.91 2.40 0.97
C ARG A 92 -10.42 1.43 2.04
N THR A 93 -9.21 1.60 2.51
CA THR A 93 -8.64 0.82 3.62
C THR A 93 -8.32 1.68 4.84
N VAL A 94 -8.60 2.99 4.79
CA VAL A 94 -8.38 3.94 5.87
C VAL A 94 -9.66 4.73 6.20
N ASP A 95 -9.66 5.42 7.35
CA ASP A 95 -10.59 6.52 7.63
C ASP A 95 -9.90 7.86 7.28
N PRO A 96 -10.12 8.41 6.08
CA PRO A 96 -9.44 9.63 5.67
C PRO A 96 -9.99 10.89 6.36
N THR A 97 -10.98 10.76 7.23
CA THR A 97 -11.60 11.85 7.99
C THR A 97 -11.10 11.95 9.43
N ASP A 98 -10.29 10.98 9.89
CA ASP A 98 -9.77 10.94 11.26
C ASP A 98 -8.44 11.71 11.39
N ALA A 99 -8.50 12.87 12.02
CA ALA A 99 -7.35 13.76 12.23
C ALA A 99 -6.46 13.36 13.42
N GLY A 100 -6.78 12.33 14.18
CA GLY A 100 -6.08 11.97 15.41
C GLY A 100 -5.29 10.66 15.34
N GLY A 101 -5.33 9.96 14.22
CA GLY A 101 -4.71 8.66 14.02
C GLY A 101 -5.56 7.78 13.13
N GLN A 102 -5.54 6.47 13.37
CA GLN A 102 -6.39 5.53 12.64
C GLN A 102 -6.92 4.44 13.58
N PHE A 103 -8.23 4.33 13.64
CA PHE A 103 -8.93 3.31 14.45
C PHE A 103 -8.51 3.37 15.93
N CYS A 104 -7.91 2.30 16.48
CA CYS A 104 -7.43 2.29 17.86
C CYS A 104 -6.05 2.95 18.04
N ASP A 105 -5.30 3.15 16.95
CA ASP A 105 -3.96 3.73 17.00
C ASP A 105 -4.04 5.25 16.93
N ARG A 106 -3.55 5.92 17.97
CA ARG A 106 -3.69 7.38 18.11
C ARG A 106 -2.32 8.05 18.14
N GLY A 107 -2.25 9.24 17.57
CA GLY A 107 -1.05 10.07 17.54
C GLY A 107 -0.47 10.25 16.13
N HIS A 108 0.58 11.07 16.04
CA HIS A 108 1.18 11.55 14.81
C HIS A 108 1.63 10.41 13.88
N SER A 109 2.23 9.38 14.45
CA SER A 109 2.76 8.23 13.71
C SER A 109 1.69 7.47 12.92
N TYR A 110 0.45 7.59 13.33
CA TYR A 110 -0.70 6.88 12.74
C TYR A 110 -1.61 7.78 11.87
N LEU A 111 -1.20 9.02 11.60
CA LEU A 111 -1.92 9.88 10.67
C LEU A 111 -1.80 9.36 9.24
N THR A 112 -2.89 9.49 8.48
CA THR A 112 -2.89 9.12 7.05
C THR A 112 -2.09 10.12 6.21
N GLY A 113 -1.40 9.61 5.19
CA GLY A 113 -0.65 10.43 4.25
C GLY A 113 -0.26 9.68 2.97
N ILE A 114 -0.11 10.41 1.90
CA ILE A 114 0.38 9.93 0.60
C ILE A 114 1.70 10.65 0.34
N PHE A 115 2.78 9.89 0.13
CA PHE A 115 4.12 10.42 -0.14
C PHE A 115 4.45 10.23 -1.62
N ALA A 116 4.26 11.27 -2.41
CA ALA A 116 4.42 11.23 -3.86
C ALA A 116 5.90 11.29 -4.26
N LEU A 117 6.37 10.30 -5.00
CA LEU A 117 7.75 10.19 -5.49
C LEU A 117 8.06 11.10 -6.68
N ASN A 118 7.02 11.59 -7.35
CA ASN A 118 7.12 12.50 -8.50
C ASN A 118 5.83 13.30 -8.69
N GLU A 119 5.86 14.28 -9.60
CA GLU A 119 4.72 15.17 -9.83
C GLU A 119 3.50 14.45 -10.45
N ALA A 120 3.70 13.39 -11.22
CA ALA A 120 2.59 12.59 -11.74
C ALA A 120 1.80 11.93 -10.61
N GLN A 121 2.51 11.30 -9.66
CA GLN A 121 1.88 10.74 -8.45
C GLN A 121 1.22 11.83 -7.59
N ALA A 122 1.87 12.96 -7.39
CA ALA A 122 1.30 14.07 -6.64
C ALA A 122 0.01 14.60 -7.27
N THR A 123 -0.04 14.71 -8.60
CA THR A 123 -1.21 15.13 -9.34
C THR A 123 -2.35 14.11 -9.23
N ALA A 124 -2.06 12.82 -9.44
CA ALA A 124 -3.04 11.75 -9.30
C ALA A 124 -3.60 11.68 -7.88
N ALA A 125 -2.73 11.78 -6.84
CA ALA A 125 -3.15 11.78 -5.45
C ALA A 125 -4.07 12.96 -5.12
N ARG A 126 -3.74 14.18 -5.58
CA ARG A 126 -4.60 15.36 -5.41
C ARG A 126 -5.95 15.19 -6.09
N ALA A 127 -5.97 14.72 -7.33
CA ALA A 127 -7.20 14.47 -8.08
C ALA A 127 -8.08 13.40 -7.38
N SER A 128 -7.49 12.32 -6.90
CA SER A 128 -8.20 11.26 -6.17
C SER A 128 -8.78 11.76 -4.85
N LYS A 129 -8.04 12.61 -4.10
CA LYS A 129 -8.53 13.27 -2.89
C LYS A 129 -9.71 14.19 -3.19
N ASP A 130 -9.61 14.99 -4.25
CA ASP A 130 -10.68 15.93 -4.65
C ASP A 130 -11.95 15.21 -5.07
N ALA A 131 -11.84 14.04 -5.69
CA ALA A 131 -12.98 13.18 -6.05
C ALA A 131 -13.77 12.64 -4.83
N LEU A 132 -13.15 12.67 -3.63
CA LEU A 132 -13.80 12.25 -2.39
C LEU A 132 -14.54 13.40 -1.66
N ARG A 133 -14.43 14.64 -2.13
CA ARG A 133 -15.07 15.80 -1.48
C ARG A 133 -16.58 15.62 -1.36
N GLY A 134 -17.09 15.80 -0.15
CA GLY A 134 -18.52 15.67 0.16
C GLY A 134 -19.04 14.24 0.24
N ARG A 135 -18.21 13.25 -0.10
CA ARG A 135 -18.62 11.85 -0.18
C ARG A 135 -18.80 11.19 1.20
N LEU A 136 -17.94 11.52 2.16
CA LEU A 136 -17.91 10.91 3.49
C LEU A 136 -18.59 11.76 4.58
N GLY A 137 -19.24 12.86 4.21
CA GLY A 137 -19.92 13.74 5.17
C GLY A 137 -19.00 14.51 6.11
N ALA A 138 -17.68 14.38 5.95
CA ALA A 138 -16.65 15.07 6.73
C ALA A 138 -15.46 15.47 5.82
N PRO A 139 -14.62 16.44 6.25
CA PRO A 139 -13.43 16.82 5.51
C PRO A 139 -12.42 15.67 5.40
N ILE A 140 -11.77 15.55 4.24
CA ILE A 140 -10.65 14.61 4.04
C ILE A 140 -9.39 15.26 4.61
N VAL A 141 -8.88 14.71 5.72
CA VAL A 141 -7.73 15.24 6.45
C VAL A 141 -6.39 14.63 5.98
N THR A 142 -6.44 13.54 5.22
CA THR A 142 -5.22 12.93 4.65
C THR A 142 -4.45 13.96 3.83
N GLU A 143 -3.16 14.10 4.11
CA GLU A 143 -2.28 15.03 3.41
C GLU A 143 -1.47 14.33 2.31
N ILE A 144 -1.04 15.11 1.33
CA ILE A 144 -0.20 14.65 0.23
C ILE A 144 1.12 15.41 0.32
N PHE A 145 2.21 14.66 0.52
CA PHE A 145 3.56 15.19 0.71
C PHE A 145 4.44 14.81 -0.48
N PRO A 146 5.47 15.60 -0.79
CA PRO A 146 6.60 15.06 -1.54
C PRO A 146 7.25 13.94 -0.73
N ALA A 147 7.72 12.89 -1.40
CA ALA A 147 8.44 11.81 -0.72
C ALA A 147 9.74 12.35 -0.10
N SER A 148 10.08 11.83 1.06
CA SER A 148 11.32 12.08 1.79
C SER A 148 12.03 10.75 2.07
N ASP A 149 13.09 10.75 2.88
CA ASP A 149 13.77 9.55 3.31
C ASP A 149 12.77 8.53 3.88
N PHE A 150 12.95 7.28 3.50
CA PHE A 150 12.17 6.15 4.01
C PHE A 150 13.12 5.20 4.76
N TRP A 151 12.81 4.94 6.02
CA TRP A 151 13.56 4.07 6.90
C TRP A 151 12.81 2.76 7.07
N ASP A 152 13.38 1.66 6.59
CA ASP A 152 12.76 0.35 6.71
C ASP A 152 12.59 -0.01 8.20
N ALA A 153 11.42 -0.46 8.58
CA ALA A 153 11.17 -0.97 9.93
C ALA A 153 11.93 -2.29 10.16
N GLU A 154 12.15 -2.59 11.41
CA GLU A 154 12.91 -3.76 11.83
C GLU A 154 12.28 -5.06 11.27
N THR A 155 13.10 -6.05 11.00
CA THR A 155 12.73 -7.32 10.34
C THR A 155 11.53 -8.03 11.00
N TYR A 156 11.34 -7.86 12.32
CA TYR A 156 10.21 -8.47 13.02
C TYR A 156 8.86 -7.78 12.73
N HIS A 157 8.87 -6.59 12.15
CA HIS A 157 7.67 -5.89 11.68
C HIS A 157 7.27 -6.29 10.25
N GLN A 158 8.22 -6.69 9.42
CA GLN A 158 7.97 -7.07 8.03
C GLN A 158 7.14 -8.36 7.95
N ASN A 159 6.07 -8.35 7.14
CA ASN A 159 5.13 -9.47 6.98
C ASN A 159 4.55 -9.95 8.33
N TYR A 160 4.28 -9.01 9.25
CA TYR A 160 3.82 -9.35 10.59
C TYR A 160 2.49 -10.12 10.57
N HIS A 161 1.59 -9.75 9.69
CA HIS A 161 0.29 -10.41 9.50
C HIS A 161 0.41 -11.89 9.09
N GLN A 162 1.47 -12.27 8.39
CA GLN A 162 1.75 -13.67 8.02
C GLN A 162 2.50 -14.40 9.15
N LYS A 163 3.56 -13.79 9.69
CA LYS A 163 4.41 -14.40 10.72
C LYS A 163 3.69 -14.57 12.06
N ASN A 164 2.72 -13.72 12.36
CA ASN A 164 2.00 -13.66 13.64
C ASN A 164 0.47 -13.59 13.44
N ALA A 165 -0.08 -14.39 12.52
CA ALA A 165 -1.45 -14.29 12.02
C ALA A 165 -2.51 -14.18 13.15
N ASN A 166 -2.46 -15.06 14.16
CA ASN A 166 -3.43 -15.04 15.26
C ASN A 166 -3.41 -13.74 16.05
N ARG A 167 -2.20 -13.22 16.35
CA ARG A 167 -2.02 -11.97 17.10
C ARG A 167 -2.43 -10.76 16.26
N TYR A 168 -2.10 -10.78 15.00
CA TYR A 168 -2.48 -9.74 14.04
C TYR A 168 -4.01 -9.67 13.87
N ASN A 169 -4.67 -10.82 13.66
CA ASN A 169 -6.12 -10.86 13.49
C ASN A 169 -6.85 -10.40 14.76
N TYR A 170 -6.39 -10.80 15.93
CA TYR A 170 -6.94 -10.33 17.21
C TYR A 170 -6.81 -8.80 17.33
N TYR A 171 -5.63 -8.25 17.01
CA TYR A 171 -5.38 -6.81 17.02
C TYR A 171 -6.27 -6.08 16.00
N ARG A 172 -6.28 -6.50 14.72
CA ARG A 172 -7.05 -5.85 13.64
C ARG A 172 -8.55 -5.82 13.96
N THR A 173 -9.09 -6.94 14.41
CA THR A 173 -10.51 -7.06 14.82
C THR A 173 -10.79 -6.19 16.04
N GLY A 174 -9.95 -6.24 17.08
CA GLY A 174 -10.11 -5.47 18.31
C GLY A 174 -10.03 -3.95 18.08
N CYS A 175 -9.25 -3.50 17.10
CA CYS A 175 -9.18 -2.09 16.68
C CYS A 175 -10.41 -1.64 15.88
N GLY A 176 -11.25 -2.54 15.39
CA GLY A 176 -12.45 -2.22 14.64
C GLY A 176 -12.19 -1.63 13.25
N ARG A 177 -10.99 -1.85 12.67
CA ARG A 177 -10.60 -1.27 11.37
C ARG A 177 -11.60 -1.63 10.28
N ASP A 178 -11.88 -2.92 10.09
CA ASP A 178 -12.74 -3.39 9.01
C ASP A 178 -14.18 -2.94 9.17
N ALA A 179 -14.70 -2.92 10.42
CA ALA A 179 -16.03 -2.40 10.72
C ALA A 179 -16.16 -0.91 10.37
N ARG A 180 -15.14 -0.10 10.71
CA ARG A 180 -15.14 1.34 10.38
C ARG A 180 -15.02 1.57 8.88
N VAL A 181 -14.16 0.84 8.19
CA VAL A 181 -13.99 0.90 6.73
C VAL A 181 -15.29 0.51 6.02
N ALA A 182 -15.95 -0.58 6.46
CA ALA A 182 -17.27 -0.97 5.94
C ALA A 182 -18.34 0.09 6.16
N GLN A 183 -18.34 0.77 7.33
CA GLN A 183 -19.27 1.87 7.62
C GLN A 183 -19.06 3.06 6.67
N LEU A 184 -17.81 3.39 6.32
CA LEU A 184 -17.48 4.52 5.45
C LEU A 184 -17.73 4.23 3.97
N TRP A 185 -17.41 3.02 3.52
CA TRP A 185 -17.31 2.67 2.12
C TRP A 185 -18.34 1.66 1.63
N GLY A 186 -19.04 0.98 2.56
CA GLY A 186 -20.04 -0.04 2.21
C GLY A 186 -19.44 -1.14 1.32
N ASP A 187 -20.09 -1.43 0.21
CA ASP A 187 -19.66 -2.45 -0.75
C ASP A 187 -18.35 -2.11 -1.47
N GLU A 188 -17.88 -0.87 -1.37
CA GLU A 188 -16.59 -0.47 -1.93
C GLU A 188 -15.39 -0.79 -1.02
N ALA A 189 -15.62 -1.26 0.21
CA ALA A 189 -14.58 -1.68 1.12
C ALA A 189 -13.93 -3.00 0.65
N PRO A 190 -12.69 -3.00 0.11
CA PRO A 190 -12.19 -4.14 -0.68
C PRO A 190 -11.92 -5.39 0.16
N PHE A 191 -11.67 -5.22 1.47
CA PHE A 191 -11.20 -6.32 2.33
C PHE A 191 -12.02 -6.47 3.63
N ALA A 192 -13.06 -5.66 3.85
CA ALA A 192 -13.81 -5.63 5.10
C ALA A 192 -14.62 -6.91 5.37
N ASN A 193 -14.90 -7.72 4.34
CA ASN A 193 -15.72 -8.95 4.44
C ASN A 193 -14.87 -10.24 4.36
N ASN A 194 -13.56 -10.18 4.42
CA ASN A 194 -12.65 -11.31 4.17
C ASN A 194 -11.94 -11.83 5.43
N HIS A 195 -12.58 -11.71 6.62
CA HIS A 195 -12.04 -12.18 7.89
C HIS A 195 -13.00 -13.13 8.61
#